data_2a5e313eee35ebae3232309e3ab1b23c
#
_entry.id   2a5e313eee35ebae3232309e3ab1b23c
#
_cell.length_a   1.000
_cell.length_b   1.000
_cell.length_c   1.000
_cell.angle_alpha   90.00
_cell.angle_beta   90.00
_cell.angle_gamma   90.00
#
_symmetry.space_group_name_H-M   'P 1'
#
loop_
_entity.id
_entity.type
_entity.pdbx_description
1 polymer ?
#
loop_
_entity_poly.entity_id
_entity_poly.type
_entity_poly.pdbx_seq_one_letter_code
_entity_poly.pdbx_strand_id
1 'polypeptide(L)'
;MDFSSFTEGPLLWIVFLVFIVGIVTRLIFFFFETIKNSRDKDYRWRYSVTTLGRSFLPFHSAFRKKPLYATLRYIFHICLIVVPIWFSGHITLWEESRFEWTWRSLPDVWADWMTLLLLGLAAYFIIRRIAAKDIRFNSSIPDYVIIILTALPFVTGYFLTHGSLDSIAFLGNNMWTIHILSGEAMIIMAAFLFCRTRLNTQKCTGCAACELNCPTGALESTDEGNLRIFTYAHYQCICCGACVNTCPENAAELRHEISLRRFFQIAPKQEIRAVELKACERCGALFAPEPQLNKIGQTFTHEYLNLCPRCRMLNIGDLCHQLSPWHTKEHERNN
;
A
#
# COMPACT_ATOMS: atom_id res chain seq x y z
N MET A 1 -38.64 17.81 6.24
CA MET A 1 -37.20 17.85 6.45
C MET A 1 -36.60 18.26 5.12
N ASP A 2 -36.08 19.47 5.03
CA ASP A 2 -35.49 19.95 3.78
C ASP A 2 -34.21 19.18 3.45
N PHE A 3 -33.84 19.14 2.18
CA PHE A 3 -32.66 18.37 1.73
C PHE A 3 -31.37 18.83 2.43
N SER A 4 -31.18 20.12 2.65
CA SER A 4 -30.04 20.65 3.40
C SER A 4 -30.01 20.16 4.85
N SER A 5 -31.14 20.22 5.57
CA SER A 5 -31.26 19.70 6.94
C SER A 5 -30.96 18.20 7.05
N PHE A 6 -31.28 17.42 6.02
CA PHE A 6 -30.95 16.00 5.97
C PHE A 6 -29.44 15.77 5.80
N THR A 7 -28.79 16.53 4.89
CA THR A 7 -27.34 16.41 4.64
C THR A 7 -26.51 16.89 5.84
N GLU A 8 -26.90 18.00 6.46
CA GLU A 8 -26.18 18.58 7.60
C GLU A 8 -26.32 17.77 8.90
N GLY A 9 -27.38 17.00 9.04
CA GLY A 9 -27.67 16.24 10.26
C GLY A 9 -27.52 14.73 10.07
N PRO A 10 -28.63 14.02 9.70
CA PRO A 10 -28.61 12.54 9.68
C PRO A 10 -27.58 11.93 8.75
N LEU A 11 -27.40 12.48 7.54
CA LEU A 11 -26.47 11.92 6.55
C LEU A 11 -25.03 12.07 7.02
N LEU A 12 -24.63 13.23 7.53
CA LEU A 12 -23.30 13.47 8.07
C LEU A 12 -22.96 12.47 9.19
N TRP A 13 -23.88 12.23 10.11
CA TRP A 13 -23.69 11.25 11.18
C TRP A 13 -23.57 9.81 10.66
N ILE A 14 -24.39 9.42 9.69
CA ILE A 14 -24.31 8.08 9.06
C ILE A 14 -22.95 7.91 8.41
N VAL A 15 -22.49 8.88 7.61
CA VAL A 15 -21.20 8.84 6.91
C VAL A 15 -20.05 8.74 7.91
N PHE A 16 -20.09 9.55 8.98
CA PHE A 16 -19.07 9.52 10.02
C PHE A 16 -19.04 8.19 10.78
N LEU A 17 -20.18 7.63 11.14
CA LEU A 17 -20.28 6.33 11.78
C LEU A 17 -19.75 5.21 10.87
N VAL A 18 -20.12 5.21 9.59
CA VAL A 18 -19.59 4.24 8.60
C VAL A 18 -18.08 4.33 8.48
N PHE A 19 -17.54 5.54 8.47
CA PHE A 19 -16.10 5.78 8.44
C PHE A 19 -15.39 5.23 9.68
N ILE A 20 -15.87 5.58 10.88
CA ILE A 20 -15.28 5.14 12.16
C ILE A 20 -15.37 3.61 12.27
N VAL A 21 -16.55 3.02 12.04
CA VAL A 21 -16.74 1.56 12.08
C VAL A 21 -15.83 0.88 11.07
N GLY A 22 -15.70 1.45 9.86
CA GLY A 22 -14.82 0.93 8.83
C GLY A 22 -13.35 0.93 9.23
N ILE A 23 -12.86 2.02 9.82
CA ILE A 23 -11.48 2.10 10.30
C ILE A 23 -11.25 1.14 11.47
N VAL A 24 -12.14 1.15 12.48
CA VAL A 24 -12.02 0.28 13.66
C VAL A 24 -12.01 -1.20 13.25
N THR A 25 -12.92 -1.59 12.37
CA THR A 25 -12.99 -2.96 11.82
C THR A 25 -11.69 -3.34 11.12
N ARG A 26 -11.14 -2.46 10.28
CA ARG A 26 -9.84 -2.69 9.60
C ARG A 26 -8.69 -2.84 10.59
N LEU A 27 -8.63 -2.01 11.63
CA LEU A 27 -7.61 -2.09 12.65
C LEU A 27 -7.71 -3.41 13.43
N ILE A 28 -8.91 -3.82 13.83
CA ILE A 28 -9.15 -5.08 14.52
C ILE A 28 -8.69 -6.26 13.66
N PHE A 29 -9.10 -6.33 12.39
CA PHE A 29 -8.65 -7.40 11.50
C PHE A 29 -7.15 -7.37 11.23
N PHE A 30 -6.58 -6.18 11.02
CA PHE A 30 -5.14 -6.03 10.87
C PHE A 30 -4.38 -6.60 12.06
N PHE A 31 -4.76 -6.24 13.27
CA PHE A 31 -4.10 -6.72 14.49
C PHE A 31 -4.33 -8.20 14.72
N PHE A 32 -5.57 -8.66 14.60
CA PHE A 32 -5.94 -10.05 14.83
C PHE A 32 -5.18 -11.01 13.89
N GLU A 33 -5.17 -10.74 12.59
CA GLU A 33 -4.50 -11.58 11.61
C GLU A 33 -2.97 -11.47 11.67
N THR A 34 -2.43 -10.29 11.97
CA THR A 34 -0.98 -10.12 12.17
C THR A 34 -0.49 -10.95 13.36
N ILE A 35 -1.27 -11.03 14.44
CA ILE A 35 -0.95 -11.83 15.62
C ILE A 35 -1.13 -13.33 15.33
N LYS A 36 -2.23 -13.71 14.66
CA LYS A 36 -2.57 -15.12 14.40
C LYS A 36 -1.59 -15.81 13.45
N ASN A 37 -1.17 -15.13 12.38
CA ASN A 37 -0.35 -15.74 11.33
C ASN A 37 1.17 -15.60 11.54
N SER A 38 1.61 -15.07 12.66
CA SER A 38 3.03 -14.92 12.97
C SER A 38 3.63 -16.23 13.50
N ARG A 39 4.55 -16.85 12.75
CA ARG A 39 5.38 -17.99 13.25
C ARG A 39 6.30 -17.53 14.37
N ASP A 40 6.83 -16.32 14.28
CA ASP A 40 7.58 -15.63 15.32
C ASP A 40 6.82 -14.35 15.67
N LYS A 41 5.95 -14.45 16.70
CA LYS A 41 4.99 -13.40 17.06
C LYS A 41 5.67 -12.08 17.44
N ASP A 42 6.76 -12.15 18.19
CA ASP A 42 7.44 -10.95 18.71
C ASP A 42 8.18 -10.18 17.60
N TYR A 43 8.87 -10.90 16.70
CA TYR A 43 9.60 -10.28 15.61
C TYR A 43 8.67 -9.61 14.59
N ARG A 44 7.62 -10.29 14.14
CA ARG A 44 6.67 -9.71 13.16
C ARG A 44 5.89 -8.54 13.72
N TRP A 45 5.45 -8.63 14.98
CA TRP A 45 4.74 -7.53 15.63
C TRP A 45 5.60 -6.27 15.70
N ARG A 46 6.81 -6.36 16.23
CA ARG A 46 7.76 -5.24 16.30
C ARG A 46 8.06 -4.68 14.91
N TYR A 47 8.27 -5.54 13.92
CA TYR A 47 8.53 -5.13 12.55
C TYR A 47 7.30 -4.45 11.92
N SER A 48 6.09 -4.93 12.15
CA SER A 48 4.85 -4.32 11.66
C SER A 48 4.62 -2.94 12.27
N VAL A 49 4.75 -2.80 13.59
CA VAL A 49 4.57 -1.52 14.30
C VAL A 49 5.64 -0.51 13.89
N THR A 50 6.90 -0.92 13.83
CA THR A 50 8.00 -0.03 13.40
C THR A 50 7.86 0.38 11.93
N THR A 51 7.40 -0.51 11.06
CA THR A 51 7.17 -0.19 9.64
C THR A 51 5.97 0.72 9.48
N LEU A 52 4.89 0.48 10.23
CA LEU A 52 3.74 1.38 10.28
C LEU A 52 4.16 2.78 10.73
N GLY A 53 4.87 2.88 11.86
CA GLY A 53 5.39 4.15 12.37
C GLY A 53 6.31 4.86 11.37
N ARG A 54 7.22 4.11 10.73
CA ARG A 54 8.11 4.66 9.69
C ARG A 54 7.36 5.12 8.44
N SER A 55 6.20 4.54 8.14
CA SER A 55 5.37 4.96 6.98
C SER A 55 4.76 6.34 7.18
N PHE A 56 4.54 6.77 8.42
CA PHE A 56 4.11 8.13 8.76
C PHE A 56 5.25 9.15 8.80
N LEU A 57 6.50 8.70 8.84
CA LEU A 57 7.66 9.58 8.91
C LEU A 57 8.29 9.76 7.52
N PRO A 58 8.89 10.94 7.23
CA PRO A 58 9.50 11.24 5.93
C PRO A 58 10.75 10.39 5.59
N PHE A 59 11.16 9.48 6.46
CA PHE A 59 12.36 8.64 6.30
C PHE A 59 12.15 7.34 5.51
N HIS A 60 11.02 7.19 4.83
CA HIS A 60 10.69 6.01 4.04
C HIS A 60 11.60 5.87 2.80
N SER A 61 11.77 4.63 2.29
CA SER A 61 12.57 4.31 1.10
C SER A 61 12.22 5.14 -0.16
N ALA A 62 10.98 5.65 -0.24
CA ALA A 62 10.54 6.55 -1.29
C ALA A 62 11.33 7.87 -1.33
N PHE A 63 11.77 8.38 -0.16
CA PHE A 63 12.59 9.59 -0.07
C PHE A 63 13.98 9.40 -0.70
N ARG A 64 14.56 8.19 -0.60
CA ARG A 64 15.87 7.89 -1.22
C ARG A 64 15.80 7.86 -2.75
N LYS A 65 14.70 7.32 -3.31
CA LYS A 65 14.56 7.14 -4.78
C LYS A 65 14.07 8.40 -5.49
N LYS A 66 13.12 9.14 -4.90
CA LYS A 66 12.48 10.33 -5.48
C LYS A 66 12.16 11.35 -4.37
N PRO A 67 13.18 12.05 -3.83
CA PRO A 67 13.01 12.89 -2.64
C PRO A 67 11.98 14.01 -2.85
N LEU A 68 12.07 14.74 -3.95
CA LEU A 68 11.14 15.85 -4.25
C LEU A 68 9.68 15.37 -4.29
N TYR A 69 9.39 14.29 -5.01
CA TYR A 69 8.03 13.76 -5.11
C TYR A 69 7.50 13.27 -3.75
N ALA A 70 8.36 12.61 -2.97
CA ALA A 70 8.01 12.15 -1.63
C ALA A 70 7.70 13.31 -0.68
N THR A 71 8.50 14.39 -0.73
CA THR A 71 8.27 15.61 0.05
C THR A 71 6.95 16.28 -0.32
N LEU A 72 6.68 16.49 -1.62
CA LEU A 72 5.42 17.09 -2.08
C LEU A 72 4.21 16.26 -1.66
N ARG A 73 4.31 14.93 -1.75
CA ARG A 73 3.25 14.03 -1.28
C ARG A 73 3.05 14.13 0.23
N TYR A 74 4.12 14.27 1.00
CA TYR A 74 4.05 14.41 2.44
C TYR A 74 3.38 15.73 2.84
N ILE A 75 3.78 16.84 2.23
CA ILE A 75 3.17 18.16 2.42
C ILE A 75 1.67 18.12 2.09
N PHE A 76 1.30 17.48 0.97
CA PHE A 76 -0.10 17.28 0.60
C PHE A 76 -0.92 16.62 1.73
N HIS A 77 -0.39 15.55 2.35
CA HIS A 77 -1.11 14.86 3.43
C HIS A 77 -1.13 15.67 4.73
N ILE A 78 -0.11 16.47 5.01
CA ILE A 78 -0.14 17.41 6.15
C ILE A 78 -1.28 18.41 5.96
N CYS A 79 -1.36 19.06 4.80
CA CYS A 79 -2.44 20.01 4.52
C CYS A 79 -3.82 19.32 4.57
N LEU A 80 -3.92 18.10 4.02
CA LEU A 80 -5.15 17.29 4.03
C LEU A 80 -5.67 17.00 5.45
N ILE A 81 -4.79 16.84 6.42
CA ILE A 81 -5.16 16.52 7.80
C ILE A 81 -5.33 17.80 8.64
N VAL A 82 -4.40 18.74 8.50
CA VAL A 82 -4.36 19.93 9.33
C VAL A 82 -5.54 20.87 9.04
N VAL A 83 -5.83 21.14 7.78
CA VAL A 83 -6.91 22.09 7.43
C VAL A 83 -8.27 21.63 7.98
N PRO A 84 -8.78 20.42 7.73
CA PRO A 84 -10.09 20.00 8.23
C PRO A 84 -10.19 19.96 9.76
N ILE A 85 -9.09 19.67 10.46
CA ILE A 85 -9.12 19.53 11.92
C ILE A 85 -8.97 20.89 12.62
N TRP A 86 -8.15 21.81 12.09
CA TRP A 86 -7.83 23.06 12.76
C TRP A 86 -8.45 24.30 12.13
N PHE A 87 -9.25 24.17 11.08
CA PHE A 87 -9.99 25.30 10.51
C PHE A 87 -11.10 25.76 11.47
N SER A 88 -11.21 27.09 11.70
CA SER A 88 -12.14 27.70 12.65
C SER A 88 -13.59 27.25 12.44
N GLY A 89 -14.07 27.26 11.19
CA GLY A 89 -15.44 26.87 10.87
C GLY A 89 -15.77 25.41 11.21
N HIS A 90 -14.82 24.48 11.09
CA HIS A 90 -15.04 23.10 11.50
C HIS A 90 -15.03 22.94 13.04
N ILE A 91 -14.22 23.70 13.75
CA ILE A 91 -14.19 23.69 15.22
C ILE A 91 -15.53 24.19 15.78
N THR A 92 -16.10 25.26 15.21
CA THR A 92 -17.43 25.78 15.60
C THR A 92 -18.52 24.71 15.47
N LEU A 93 -18.47 23.87 14.42
CA LEU A 93 -19.42 22.74 14.29
C LEU A 93 -19.33 21.72 15.44
N TRP A 94 -18.12 21.46 15.96
CA TRP A 94 -17.92 20.61 17.13
C TRP A 94 -18.36 21.27 18.43
N GLU A 95 -18.09 22.57 18.58
CA GLU A 95 -18.49 23.37 19.73
C GLU A 95 -20.02 23.47 19.84
N GLU A 96 -20.71 23.68 18.72
CA GLU A 96 -22.18 23.74 18.66
C GLU A 96 -22.85 22.36 18.69
N SER A 97 -22.06 21.28 18.56
CA SER A 97 -22.57 19.93 18.65
C SER A 97 -22.89 19.55 20.09
N ARG A 98 -23.62 18.43 20.29
CA ARG A 98 -23.91 17.88 21.63
C ARG A 98 -22.66 17.47 22.44
N PHE A 99 -21.46 17.51 21.86
CA PHE A 99 -20.19 17.21 22.55
C PHE A 99 -19.53 18.44 23.13
N GLU A 100 -19.85 19.64 22.64
CA GLU A 100 -19.30 20.93 23.08
C GLU A 100 -17.76 20.93 23.06
N TRP A 101 -17.16 20.24 22.10
CA TRP A 101 -15.70 20.13 21.99
C TRP A 101 -15.13 21.32 21.24
N THR A 102 -14.18 21.99 21.85
CA THR A 102 -13.45 23.10 21.24
C THR A 102 -11.94 22.96 21.46
N TRP A 103 -11.15 23.45 20.53
CA TRP A 103 -9.70 23.54 20.61
C TRP A 103 -9.20 24.74 19.82
N ARG A 104 -7.91 25.06 19.99
CA ARG A 104 -7.32 26.23 19.33
C ARG A 104 -7.32 26.07 17.81
N SER A 105 -7.91 27.03 17.10
CA SER A 105 -7.93 27.09 15.64
C SER A 105 -6.60 27.52 15.04
N LEU A 106 -6.39 27.13 13.79
CA LEU A 106 -5.35 27.68 12.92
C LEU A 106 -5.78 29.09 12.48
N PRO A 107 -4.87 30.09 12.41
CA PRO A 107 -5.21 31.38 11.79
C PRO A 107 -5.71 31.19 10.34
N ASP A 108 -6.79 31.88 9.95
CA ASP A 108 -7.45 31.70 8.67
C ASP A 108 -6.51 31.89 7.48
N VAL A 109 -5.58 32.84 7.56
CA VAL A 109 -4.55 33.07 6.52
C VAL A 109 -3.70 31.82 6.26
N TRP A 110 -3.36 31.05 7.32
CA TRP A 110 -2.61 29.81 7.17
C TRP A 110 -3.47 28.68 6.58
N ALA A 111 -4.74 28.62 6.99
CA ALA A 111 -5.71 27.67 6.42
C ALA A 111 -5.89 27.90 4.91
N ASP A 112 -5.98 29.14 4.46
CA ASP A 112 -6.07 29.52 3.06
C ASP A 112 -4.83 29.11 2.27
N TRP A 113 -3.63 29.45 2.75
CA TRP A 113 -2.38 29.08 2.09
C TRP A 113 -2.20 27.56 2.02
N MET A 114 -2.55 26.81 3.07
CA MET A 114 -2.47 25.36 3.07
C MET A 114 -3.50 24.74 2.11
N THR A 115 -4.69 25.33 2.01
CA THR A 115 -5.72 24.91 1.04
C THR A 115 -5.25 25.15 -0.39
N LEU A 116 -4.75 26.33 -0.71
CA LEU A 116 -4.23 26.64 -2.06
C LEU A 116 -3.03 25.75 -2.42
N LEU A 117 -2.14 25.51 -1.46
CA LEU A 117 -1.01 24.62 -1.64
C LEU A 117 -1.48 23.18 -1.95
N LEU A 118 -2.46 22.68 -1.18
CA LEU A 118 -3.04 21.35 -1.42
C LEU A 118 -3.65 21.26 -2.82
N LEU A 119 -4.42 22.26 -3.24
CA LEU A 119 -5.05 22.30 -4.56
C LEU A 119 -4.00 22.35 -5.69
N GLY A 120 -2.95 23.15 -5.52
CA GLY A 120 -1.81 23.19 -6.46
C GLY A 120 -1.09 21.84 -6.55
N LEU A 121 -0.88 21.16 -5.43
CA LEU A 121 -0.29 19.82 -5.39
C LEU A 121 -1.21 18.76 -6.02
N ALA A 122 -2.52 18.82 -5.77
CA ALA A 122 -3.50 17.94 -6.42
C ALA A 122 -3.44 18.08 -7.95
N ALA A 123 -3.45 19.32 -8.45
CA ALA A 123 -3.30 19.62 -9.88
C ALA A 123 -1.96 19.08 -10.43
N TYR A 124 -0.85 19.31 -9.72
CA TYR A 124 0.47 18.77 -10.08
C TYR A 124 0.44 17.22 -10.18
N PHE A 125 -0.19 16.52 -9.22
CA PHE A 125 -0.25 15.06 -9.25
C PHE A 125 -1.10 14.54 -10.42
N ILE A 126 -2.20 15.21 -10.76
CA ILE A 126 -3.01 14.87 -11.94
C ILE A 126 -2.22 15.11 -13.23
N ILE A 127 -1.64 16.31 -13.41
CA ILE A 127 -0.84 16.67 -14.58
C ILE A 127 0.32 15.71 -14.77
N ARG A 128 1.05 15.39 -13.70
CA ARG A 128 2.15 14.42 -13.73
C ARG A 128 1.70 13.03 -14.18
N ARG A 129 0.50 12.57 -13.76
CA ARG A 129 -0.05 11.28 -14.20
C ARG A 129 -0.44 11.28 -15.69
N ILE A 130 -0.88 12.42 -16.21
CA ILE A 130 -1.24 12.56 -17.61
C ILE A 130 0.01 12.72 -18.49
N ALA A 131 0.96 13.55 -18.08
CA ALA A 131 2.14 13.90 -18.87
C ALA A 131 3.21 12.79 -18.93
N ALA A 132 3.47 12.11 -17.81
CA ALA A 132 4.52 11.09 -17.75
C ALA A 132 3.99 9.75 -18.28
N LYS A 133 4.49 9.29 -19.44
CA LYS A 133 4.06 8.06 -20.13
C LYS A 133 4.11 6.83 -19.22
N ASP A 134 5.19 6.64 -18.47
CA ASP A 134 5.38 5.49 -17.57
C ASP A 134 4.36 5.48 -16.43
N ILE A 135 3.99 6.65 -15.91
CA ILE A 135 3.02 6.79 -14.82
C ILE A 135 1.61 6.62 -15.38
N ARG A 136 1.31 7.23 -16.52
CA ARG A 136 0.01 7.12 -17.19
C ARG A 136 -0.35 5.66 -17.51
N PHE A 137 0.60 4.89 -18.04
CA PHE A 137 0.39 3.47 -18.33
C PHE A 137 0.03 2.65 -17.10
N ASN A 138 0.59 3.02 -15.95
CA ASN A 138 0.34 2.35 -14.67
C ASN A 138 -0.78 2.99 -13.83
N SER A 139 -1.42 4.06 -14.32
CA SER A 139 -2.53 4.73 -13.65
C SER A 139 -3.88 4.20 -14.12
N SER A 140 -4.81 4.05 -13.19
CA SER A 140 -6.19 3.61 -13.43
C SER A 140 -7.16 4.75 -13.09
N ILE A 141 -8.41 4.66 -13.55
CA ILE A 141 -9.46 5.65 -13.24
C ILE A 141 -9.56 5.96 -11.74
N PRO A 142 -9.58 4.97 -10.82
CA PRO A 142 -9.59 5.24 -9.38
C PRO A 142 -8.47 6.16 -8.89
N ASP A 143 -7.29 6.12 -9.52
CA ASP A 143 -6.16 6.96 -9.10
C ASP A 143 -6.39 8.46 -9.36
N TYR A 144 -7.19 8.81 -10.38
CA TYR A 144 -7.62 10.18 -10.65
C TYR A 144 -8.80 10.58 -9.78
N VAL A 145 -9.79 9.68 -9.65
CA VAL A 145 -10.99 9.90 -8.82
C VAL A 145 -10.61 10.18 -7.37
N ILE A 146 -9.64 9.46 -6.80
CA ILE A 146 -9.16 9.71 -5.44
C ILE A 146 -8.64 11.14 -5.28
N ILE A 147 -7.82 11.63 -6.20
CA ILE A 147 -7.25 12.99 -6.11
C ILE A 147 -8.35 14.03 -6.24
N ILE A 148 -9.28 13.85 -7.18
CA ILE A 148 -10.38 14.78 -7.42
C ILE A 148 -11.32 14.84 -6.22
N LEU A 149 -11.80 13.69 -5.72
CA LEU A 149 -12.68 13.65 -4.55
C LEU A 149 -12.00 14.17 -3.28
N THR A 150 -10.68 13.99 -3.15
CA THR A 150 -9.94 14.56 -2.03
C THR A 150 -9.81 16.08 -2.14
N ALA A 151 -9.63 16.63 -3.33
CA ALA A 151 -9.49 18.06 -3.56
C ALA A 151 -10.84 18.81 -3.50
N LEU A 152 -11.95 18.14 -3.79
CA LEU A 152 -13.27 18.76 -3.95
C LEU A 152 -13.74 19.52 -2.71
N PRO A 153 -13.69 18.99 -1.46
CA PRO A 153 -14.07 19.74 -0.28
C PRO A 153 -13.17 20.96 -0.01
N PHE A 154 -11.91 20.94 -0.42
CA PHE A 154 -11.02 22.09 -0.30
C PHE A 154 -11.37 23.19 -1.31
N VAL A 155 -11.76 22.83 -2.54
CA VAL A 155 -12.26 23.77 -3.54
C VAL A 155 -13.54 24.42 -3.07
N THR A 156 -14.52 23.61 -2.66
CA THR A 156 -15.84 24.09 -2.23
C THR A 156 -15.77 24.90 -0.92
N GLY A 157 -14.91 24.45 0.01
CA GLY A 157 -14.65 25.17 1.29
C GLY A 157 -14.02 26.54 1.05
N TYR A 158 -13.03 26.63 0.16
CA TYR A 158 -12.39 27.89 -0.19
C TYR A 158 -13.40 28.88 -0.81
N PHE A 159 -14.23 28.44 -1.73
CA PHE A 159 -15.27 29.30 -2.31
C PHE A 159 -16.36 29.68 -1.30
N LEU A 160 -16.73 28.78 -0.41
CA LEU A 160 -17.68 29.05 0.65
C LEU A 160 -17.17 30.12 1.62
N THR A 161 -15.92 30.01 2.05
CA THR A 161 -15.30 30.96 3.01
C THR A 161 -15.14 32.36 2.42
N HIS A 162 -14.83 32.48 1.13
CA HIS A 162 -14.56 33.75 0.48
C HIS A 162 -15.76 34.33 -0.27
N GLY A 163 -16.92 33.66 -0.31
CA GLY A 163 -18.11 34.13 -1.03
C GLY A 163 -17.89 34.37 -2.51
N SER A 164 -16.84 33.76 -3.11
CA SER A 164 -16.41 34.08 -4.48
C SER A 164 -17.43 33.71 -5.55
N LEU A 165 -18.36 32.81 -5.26
CA LEU A 165 -19.41 32.33 -6.17
C LEU A 165 -20.82 32.79 -5.77
N ASP A 166 -20.96 33.68 -4.79
CA ASP A 166 -22.25 34.18 -4.30
C ASP A 166 -23.02 34.93 -5.37
N SER A 167 -22.33 35.53 -6.36
CA SER A 167 -22.94 36.18 -7.53
C SER A 167 -23.69 35.22 -8.45
N ILE A 168 -23.40 33.94 -8.41
CA ILE A 168 -24.07 32.89 -9.18
C ILE A 168 -25.17 32.29 -8.32
N ALA A 169 -26.40 32.70 -8.50
CA ALA A 169 -27.56 32.41 -7.64
C ALA A 169 -27.66 30.92 -7.23
N PHE A 170 -27.45 29.98 -8.15
CA PHE A 170 -27.49 28.55 -7.85
C PHE A 170 -26.34 28.13 -6.91
N LEU A 171 -25.11 28.58 -7.19
CA LEU A 171 -23.95 28.19 -6.39
C LEU A 171 -23.93 28.91 -5.03
N GLY A 172 -24.20 30.21 -4.98
CA GLY A 172 -24.27 30.96 -3.73
C GLY A 172 -25.28 30.38 -2.74
N ASN A 173 -26.49 30.05 -3.23
CA ASN A 173 -27.54 29.50 -2.36
C ASN A 173 -27.28 28.06 -1.90
N ASN A 174 -26.46 27.28 -2.61
CA ASN A 174 -26.25 25.86 -2.33
C ASN A 174 -24.80 25.52 -1.93
N MET A 175 -23.88 26.50 -1.87
CA MET A 175 -22.46 26.22 -1.63
C MET A 175 -22.19 25.50 -0.33
N TRP A 176 -22.93 25.81 0.71
CA TRP A 176 -22.88 25.11 2.00
C TRP A 176 -23.18 23.62 1.85
N THR A 177 -24.31 23.28 1.24
CA THR A 177 -24.72 21.90 0.99
C THR A 177 -23.75 21.15 0.08
N ILE A 178 -23.23 21.84 -0.98
CA ILE A 178 -22.22 21.27 -1.87
C ILE A 178 -20.91 20.95 -1.12
N HIS A 179 -20.51 21.84 -0.21
CA HIS A 179 -19.30 21.62 0.61
C HIS A 179 -19.48 20.38 1.52
N ILE A 180 -20.59 20.27 2.23
CA ILE A 180 -20.89 19.12 3.10
C ILE A 180 -20.90 17.83 2.28
N LEU A 181 -21.64 17.76 1.18
CA LEU A 181 -21.71 16.58 0.32
C LEU A 181 -20.34 16.19 -0.24
N SER A 182 -19.50 17.17 -0.59
CA SER A 182 -18.14 16.89 -1.07
C SER A 182 -17.24 16.31 0.03
N GLY A 183 -17.38 16.78 1.26
CA GLY A 183 -16.71 16.24 2.45
C GLY A 183 -17.16 14.82 2.76
N GLU A 184 -18.46 14.58 2.76
CA GLU A 184 -19.06 13.25 2.95
C GLU A 184 -18.60 12.25 1.88
N ALA A 185 -18.56 12.67 0.61
CA ALA A 185 -18.06 11.83 -0.48
C ALA A 185 -16.57 11.47 -0.28
N MET A 186 -15.74 12.42 0.18
CA MET A 186 -14.34 12.17 0.51
C MET A 186 -14.20 11.18 1.68
N ILE A 187 -14.99 11.33 2.75
CA ILE A 187 -14.97 10.45 3.92
C ILE A 187 -15.41 9.04 3.55
N ILE A 188 -16.49 8.90 2.78
CA ILE A 188 -16.95 7.59 2.27
C ILE A 188 -15.89 6.96 1.38
N MET A 189 -15.31 7.72 0.46
CA MET A 189 -14.22 7.22 -0.38
C MET A 189 -13.06 6.70 0.46
N ALA A 190 -12.63 7.44 1.50
CA ALA A 190 -11.55 7.01 2.39
C ALA A 190 -11.89 5.70 3.14
N ALA A 191 -13.15 5.52 3.54
CA ALA A 191 -13.63 4.28 4.16
C ALA A 191 -13.52 3.06 3.21
N PHE A 192 -13.74 3.24 1.91
CA PHE A 192 -13.74 2.16 0.92
C PHE A 192 -12.47 2.09 0.06
N LEU A 193 -11.46 2.91 0.40
CA LEU A 193 -10.17 2.89 -0.28
C LEU A 193 -9.33 1.69 0.18
N PHE A 194 -8.94 0.85 -0.77
CA PHE A 194 -8.08 -0.31 -0.56
C PHE A 194 -6.84 -0.25 -1.44
N CYS A 195 -5.78 -0.92 -0.97
CA CYS A 195 -4.64 -1.19 -1.80
C CYS A 195 -4.70 -2.63 -2.33
N ARG A 196 -4.31 -2.80 -3.58
CA ARG A 196 -4.16 -4.10 -4.23
C ARG A 196 -2.75 -4.27 -4.75
N THR A 197 -2.09 -5.32 -4.27
CA THR A 197 -0.82 -5.76 -4.86
C THR A 197 -1.12 -6.70 -6.03
N ARG A 198 -0.45 -6.47 -7.16
CA ARG A 198 -0.44 -7.34 -8.33
C ARG A 198 0.98 -7.78 -8.62
N LEU A 199 1.14 -9.00 -9.10
CA LEU A 199 2.39 -9.52 -9.63
C LEU A 199 2.24 -9.65 -11.15
N ASN A 200 3.10 -8.94 -11.89
CA ASN A 200 3.14 -9.08 -13.34
C ASN A 200 3.62 -10.48 -13.71
N THR A 201 2.79 -11.25 -14.40
CA THR A 201 3.03 -12.67 -14.72
C THR A 201 4.23 -12.89 -15.64
N GLN A 202 4.53 -11.91 -16.51
CA GLN A 202 5.66 -12.01 -17.44
C GLN A 202 7.01 -11.68 -16.79
N LYS A 203 7.00 -10.80 -15.77
CA LYS A 203 8.21 -10.35 -15.09
C LYS A 203 8.52 -11.13 -13.81
N CYS A 204 7.50 -11.67 -13.15
CA CYS A 204 7.64 -12.32 -11.86
C CYS A 204 8.37 -13.67 -12.01
N THR A 205 9.54 -13.78 -11.40
CA THR A 205 10.37 -14.99 -11.37
C THR A 205 10.04 -15.93 -10.20
N GLY A 206 9.12 -15.56 -9.31
CA GLY A 206 8.75 -16.41 -8.16
C GLY A 206 9.75 -16.41 -7.01
N CYS A 207 10.65 -15.41 -6.91
CA CYS A 207 11.74 -15.37 -5.93
C CYS A 207 11.32 -15.15 -4.45
N ALA A 208 10.03 -14.89 -4.18
CA ALA A 208 9.46 -14.64 -2.85
C ALA A 208 10.03 -13.43 -2.08
N ALA A 209 10.85 -12.57 -2.69
CA ALA A 209 11.39 -11.38 -2.04
C ALA A 209 10.29 -10.43 -1.52
N CYS A 210 9.15 -10.35 -2.20
CA CYS A 210 8.00 -9.53 -1.81
C CYS A 210 7.30 -10.08 -0.54
N GLU A 211 7.27 -11.40 -0.33
CA GLU A 211 6.76 -12.04 0.88
C GLU A 211 7.69 -11.80 2.06
N LEU A 212 9.00 -12.08 1.89
CA LEU A 212 10.00 -11.93 2.96
C LEU A 212 10.04 -10.51 3.53
N ASN A 213 9.73 -9.52 2.70
CA ASN A 213 9.72 -8.10 3.10
C ASN A 213 8.32 -7.56 3.40
N CYS A 214 7.28 -8.39 3.39
CA CYS A 214 5.93 -7.97 3.76
C CYS A 214 5.81 -7.90 5.30
N PRO A 215 5.69 -6.69 5.91
CA PRO A 215 5.70 -6.56 7.38
C PRO A 215 4.48 -7.18 8.03
N THR A 216 3.36 -7.27 7.30
CA THR A 216 2.08 -7.73 7.84
C THR A 216 1.70 -9.15 7.41
N GLY A 217 2.52 -9.78 6.54
CA GLY A 217 2.18 -11.08 5.97
C GLY A 217 0.98 -11.03 4.99
N ALA A 218 0.67 -9.84 4.44
CA ALA A 218 -0.37 -9.71 3.42
C ALA A 218 -0.04 -10.49 2.14
N LEU A 219 1.24 -10.68 1.84
CA LEU A 219 1.76 -11.53 0.79
C LEU A 219 2.40 -12.76 1.42
N GLU A 220 2.02 -13.93 0.97
CA GLU A 220 2.60 -15.21 1.35
C GLU A 220 2.77 -16.10 0.13
N SER A 221 3.72 -17.02 0.19
CA SER A 221 3.87 -18.08 -0.79
C SER A 221 3.87 -19.46 -0.13
N THR A 222 3.23 -20.41 -0.77
CA THR A 222 3.20 -21.83 -0.38
C THR A 222 3.62 -22.67 -1.56
N ASP A 223 4.41 -23.70 -1.29
CA ASP A 223 4.78 -24.69 -2.32
C ASP A 223 3.78 -25.85 -2.24
N GLU A 224 2.96 -26.01 -3.28
CA GLU A 224 1.94 -27.05 -3.39
C GLU A 224 2.19 -27.88 -4.66
N GLY A 225 2.48 -29.17 -4.49
CA GLY A 225 2.89 -30.01 -5.60
C GLY A 225 4.13 -29.44 -6.31
N ASN A 226 4.04 -29.21 -7.61
CA ASN A 226 5.10 -28.62 -8.44
C ASN A 226 5.00 -27.09 -8.60
N LEU A 227 4.10 -26.44 -7.86
CA LEU A 227 3.83 -25.01 -7.99
C LEU A 227 4.19 -24.26 -6.71
N ARG A 228 4.76 -23.08 -6.85
CA ARG A 228 4.80 -22.04 -5.82
C ARG A 228 3.65 -21.08 -6.04
N ILE A 229 2.71 -21.03 -5.10
CA ILE A 229 1.50 -20.23 -5.17
C ILE A 229 1.66 -19.01 -4.28
N PHE A 230 1.53 -17.81 -4.86
CA PHE A 230 1.51 -16.54 -4.13
C PHE A 230 0.09 -16.15 -3.84
N THR A 231 -0.17 -15.85 -2.56
CA THR A 231 -1.47 -15.40 -2.08
C THR A 231 -1.39 -14.00 -1.48
N TYR A 232 -2.49 -13.26 -1.54
CA TYR A 232 -2.59 -11.89 -1.06
C TYR A 232 -3.87 -11.65 -0.28
N ALA A 233 -3.73 -11.02 0.90
CA ALA A 233 -4.83 -10.55 1.73
C ALA A 233 -4.89 -9.02 1.75
N HIS A 234 -5.93 -8.44 1.16
CA HIS A 234 -6.08 -6.98 1.05
C HIS A 234 -6.28 -6.29 2.40
N TYR A 235 -6.94 -6.94 3.36
CA TYR A 235 -7.21 -6.41 4.70
C TYR A 235 -5.95 -6.34 5.59
N GLN A 236 -4.91 -7.09 5.27
CA GLN A 236 -3.61 -7.05 5.97
C GLN A 236 -2.65 -6.02 5.34
N CYS A 237 -2.94 -5.51 4.15
CA CYS A 237 -2.04 -4.63 3.43
C CYS A 237 -2.10 -3.19 3.96
N ILE A 238 -1.00 -2.71 4.53
CA ILE A 238 -0.83 -1.32 5.00
C ILE A 238 -0.30 -0.36 3.91
N CYS A 239 -0.30 -0.77 2.67
CA CYS A 239 0.13 0.05 1.52
C CYS A 239 1.56 0.62 1.63
N CYS A 240 2.45 -0.01 2.40
CA CYS A 240 3.81 0.48 2.64
C CYS A 240 4.73 0.44 1.40
N GLY A 241 4.37 -0.30 0.35
CA GLY A 241 5.14 -0.43 -0.88
C GLY A 241 6.43 -1.27 -0.76
N ALA A 242 6.66 -1.96 0.37
CA ALA A 242 7.85 -2.80 0.57
C ALA A 242 8.00 -3.85 -0.54
N CYS A 243 6.90 -4.52 -0.92
CA CYS A 243 6.88 -5.50 -2.01
C CYS A 243 7.34 -4.93 -3.36
N VAL A 244 6.97 -3.67 -3.67
CA VAL A 244 7.38 -2.98 -4.90
C VAL A 244 8.85 -2.61 -4.86
N ASN A 245 9.31 -2.09 -3.72
CA ASN A 245 10.70 -1.62 -3.57
C ASN A 245 11.71 -2.76 -3.53
N THR A 246 11.30 -3.93 -3.05
CA THR A 246 12.18 -5.10 -2.90
C THR A 246 12.20 -5.98 -4.14
N CYS A 247 11.22 -5.86 -5.04
CA CYS A 247 11.12 -6.70 -6.22
C CYS A 247 12.28 -6.43 -7.19
N PRO A 248 13.21 -7.38 -7.42
CA PRO A 248 14.36 -7.18 -8.32
C PRO A 248 13.93 -7.05 -9.78
N GLU A 249 12.74 -7.62 -10.11
CA GLU A 249 12.21 -7.66 -11.46
C GLU A 249 11.24 -6.50 -11.78
N ASN A 250 10.97 -5.62 -10.80
CA ASN A 250 9.90 -4.62 -10.88
C ASN A 250 8.56 -5.25 -11.33
N ALA A 251 8.31 -6.48 -10.89
CA ALA A 251 7.08 -7.24 -11.20
C ALA A 251 5.95 -6.94 -10.22
N ALA A 252 6.26 -6.46 -9.01
CA ALA A 252 5.25 -6.12 -8.01
C ALA A 252 4.74 -4.70 -8.23
N GLU A 253 3.41 -4.56 -8.31
CA GLU A 253 2.71 -3.29 -8.45
C GLU A 253 1.73 -3.11 -7.31
N LEU A 254 1.66 -1.90 -6.75
CA LEU A 254 0.67 -1.52 -5.75
C LEU A 254 -0.31 -0.54 -6.39
N ARG A 255 -1.59 -0.89 -6.42
CA ARG A 255 -2.66 -0.06 -6.99
C ARG A 255 -3.70 0.26 -5.92
N HIS A 256 -4.26 1.45 -6.00
CA HIS A 256 -5.42 1.84 -5.21
C HIS A 256 -6.70 1.33 -5.87
N GLU A 257 -7.64 0.87 -5.07
CA GLU A 257 -8.93 0.37 -5.52
C GLU A 257 -10.01 0.84 -4.55
N ILE A 258 -11.09 1.43 -5.06
CA ILE A 258 -12.28 1.77 -4.28
C ILE A 258 -13.27 0.61 -4.49
N SER A 259 -13.62 -0.11 -3.44
CA SER A 259 -14.44 -1.31 -3.56
C SER A 259 -15.30 -1.56 -2.32
N LEU A 260 -16.61 -1.37 -2.48
CA LEU A 260 -17.62 -1.78 -1.49
C LEU A 260 -17.57 -3.28 -1.20
N ARG A 261 -17.41 -4.10 -2.25
CA ARG A 261 -17.36 -5.56 -2.11
C ARG A 261 -16.22 -5.99 -1.18
N ARG A 262 -15.04 -5.37 -1.29
CA ARG A 262 -13.88 -5.71 -0.45
C ARG A 262 -14.04 -5.27 0.99
N PHE A 263 -14.81 -4.22 1.24
CA PHE A 263 -15.11 -3.77 2.58
C PHE A 263 -15.83 -4.84 3.41
N PHE A 264 -16.79 -5.54 2.79
CA PHE A 264 -17.56 -6.61 3.44
C PHE A 264 -16.93 -8.00 3.27
N GLN A 265 -15.94 -8.16 2.41
CA GLN A 265 -15.35 -9.46 2.10
C GLN A 265 -14.12 -9.70 2.97
N ILE A 266 -14.31 -10.39 4.09
CA ILE A 266 -13.26 -11.01 4.88
C ILE A 266 -12.98 -12.37 4.21
N ALA A 267 -12.44 -12.32 3.00
CA ALA A 267 -12.14 -13.53 2.25
C ALA A 267 -10.78 -14.10 2.66
N PRO A 268 -10.59 -15.41 2.54
CA PRO A 268 -9.26 -16.01 2.62
C PRO A 268 -8.32 -15.35 1.61
N LYS A 269 -7.01 -15.51 1.81
CA LYS A 269 -6.00 -14.98 0.89
C LYS A 269 -6.31 -15.43 -0.54
N GLN A 270 -6.28 -14.49 -1.47
CA GLN A 270 -6.53 -14.75 -2.87
C GLN A 270 -5.23 -15.09 -3.58
N GLU A 271 -5.24 -16.13 -4.40
CA GLU A 271 -4.14 -16.43 -5.29
C GLU A 271 -3.94 -15.26 -6.28
N ILE A 272 -2.69 -14.84 -6.43
CA ILE A 272 -2.31 -13.77 -7.36
C ILE A 272 -1.28 -14.23 -8.39
N ARG A 273 -0.58 -15.34 -8.12
CA ARG A 273 0.42 -15.92 -9.03
C ARG A 273 0.74 -17.36 -8.62
N ALA A 274 0.82 -18.27 -9.61
CA ALA A 274 1.45 -19.57 -9.48
C ALA A 274 2.67 -19.65 -10.40
N VAL A 275 3.74 -20.32 -9.95
CA VAL A 275 5.02 -20.46 -10.67
C VAL A 275 5.52 -21.90 -10.51
N GLU A 276 5.92 -22.53 -11.59
CA GLU A 276 6.45 -23.89 -11.58
C GLU A 276 7.80 -23.96 -10.86
N LEU A 277 7.97 -25.03 -10.08
CA LEU A 277 9.19 -25.38 -9.38
C LEU A 277 9.99 -26.40 -10.20
N LYS A 278 11.29 -26.19 -10.29
CA LYS A 278 12.21 -27.12 -10.94
C LYS A 278 12.59 -28.26 -10.00
N ALA A 279 12.60 -29.48 -10.52
CA ALA A 279 13.09 -30.66 -9.83
C ALA A 279 14.63 -30.72 -9.85
N CYS A 280 15.24 -31.13 -8.76
CA CYS A 280 16.67 -31.37 -8.65
C CYS A 280 17.09 -32.54 -9.52
N GLU A 281 18.10 -32.37 -10.36
CA GLU A 281 18.62 -33.43 -11.24
C GLU A 281 19.21 -34.62 -10.48
N ARG A 282 19.67 -34.45 -9.25
CA ARG A 282 20.26 -35.52 -8.44
C ARG A 282 19.23 -36.29 -7.61
N CYS A 283 18.28 -35.62 -6.97
CA CYS A 283 17.37 -36.27 -6.01
C CYS A 283 15.87 -36.10 -6.33
N GLY A 284 15.52 -35.40 -7.41
CA GLY A 284 14.13 -35.17 -7.82
C GLY A 284 13.34 -34.18 -6.93
N ALA A 285 13.92 -33.68 -5.83
CA ALA A 285 13.22 -32.73 -4.97
C ALA A 285 12.97 -31.41 -5.66
N LEU A 286 11.74 -30.89 -5.57
CA LEU A 286 11.38 -29.54 -6.05
C LEU A 286 12.03 -28.50 -5.15
N PHE A 287 12.67 -27.47 -5.70
CA PHE A 287 13.50 -26.58 -4.85
C PHE A 287 13.45 -25.09 -5.19
N ALA A 288 13.25 -24.72 -6.44
CA ALA A 288 13.27 -23.30 -6.83
C ALA A 288 12.37 -23.04 -8.04
N PRO A 289 11.80 -21.83 -8.18
CA PRO A 289 11.02 -21.46 -9.35
C PRO A 289 11.84 -21.55 -10.65
N GLU A 290 11.28 -22.19 -11.65
CA GLU A 290 11.95 -22.36 -12.93
C GLU A 290 12.29 -21.03 -13.62
N PRO A 291 11.41 -20.00 -13.66
CA PRO A 291 11.74 -18.71 -14.26
C PRO A 291 12.89 -18.01 -13.54
N GLN A 292 13.05 -18.21 -12.22
CA GLN A 292 14.17 -17.65 -11.46
C GLN A 292 15.49 -18.31 -11.86
N LEU A 293 15.52 -19.63 -11.97
CA LEU A 293 16.71 -20.37 -12.39
C LEU A 293 17.08 -20.06 -13.83
N ASN A 294 16.11 -19.97 -14.73
CA ASN A 294 16.33 -19.60 -16.12
C ASN A 294 16.97 -18.21 -16.25
N LYS A 295 16.51 -17.26 -15.44
CA LYS A 295 17.08 -15.90 -15.43
C LYS A 295 18.51 -15.88 -14.88
N ILE A 296 18.77 -16.60 -13.80
CA ILE A 296 20.15 -16.73 -13.26
C ILE A 296 21.05 -17.39 -14.27
N GLY A 297 20.56 -18.43 -14.97
CA GLY A 297 21.28 -19.16 -16.01
C GLY A 297 21.69 -18.31 -17.22
N GLN A 298 20.98 -17.21 -17.50
CA GLN A 298 21.38 -16.24 -18.54
C GLN A 298 22.65 -15.48 -18.20
N THR A 299 22.92 -15.27 -16.90
CA THR A 299 24.07 -14.48 -16.42
C THR A 299 25.18 -15.39 -15.89
N PHE A 300 24.83 -16.53 -15.35
CA PHE A 300 25.74 -17.46 -14.70
C PHE A 300 25.35 -18.89 -15.02
N THR A 301 26.16 -19.55 -15.85
CA THR A 301 25.99 -20.97 -16.20
C THR A 301 26.89 -21.84 -15.35
N HIS A 302 26.30 -22.61 -14.45
CA HIS A 302 27.00 -23.58 -13.63
C HIS A 302 26.09 -24.78 -13.35
N GLU A 303 26.65 -25.99 -13.32
CA GLU A 303 25.92 -27.26 -13.03
C GLU A 303 25.12 -27.20 -11.72
N TYR A 304 25.57 -26.43 -10.73
CA TYR A 304 24.89 -26.27 -9.46
C TYR A 304 23.52 -25.60 -9.57
N LEU A 305 23.19 -24.90 -10.67
CA LEU A 305 21.86 -24.29 -10.85
C LEU A 305 20.74 -25.33 -10.88
N ASN A 306 21.03 -26.55 -11.31
CA ASN A 306 20.09 -27.64 -11.43
C ASN A 306 19.99 -28.51 -10.17
N LEU A 307 20.75 -28.20 -9.13
CA LEU A 307 20.79 -28.98 -7.89
C LEU A 307 20.09 -28.22 -6.76
N CYS A 308 19.34 -28.92 -5.92
CA CYS A 308 18.81 -28.34 -4.69
C CYS A 308 19.91 -28.00 -3.68
N PRO A 309 19.66 -27.12 -2.69
CA PRO A 309 20.68 -26.70 -1.72
C PRO A 309 21.38 -27.88 -1.04
N ARG A 310 20.65 -28.94 -0.69
CA ARG A 310 21.22 -30.15 -0.07
C ARG A 310 22.20 -30.87 -1.01
N CYS A 311 21.82 -31.06 -2.28
CA CYS A 311 22.67 -31.74 -3.25
C CYS A 311 23.90 -30.89 -3.65
N ARG A 312 23.78 -29.56 -3.64
CA ARG A 312 24.92 -28.65 -3.80
C ARG A 312 25.95 -28.84 -2.70
N MET A 313 25.49 -28.86 -1.43
CA MET A 313 26.38 -29.10 -0.29
C MET A 313 27.06 -30.47 -0.34
N LEU A 314 26.34 -31.52 -0.75
CA LEU A 314 26.94 -32.84 -0.93
C LEU A 314 28.02 -32.85 -2.01
N ASN A 315 27.77 -32.22 -3.17
CA ASN A 315 28.78 -32.09 -4.23
C ASN A 315 30.02 -31.34 -3.78
N ILE A 316 29.85 -30.26 -3.02
CA ILE A 316 30.99 -29.51 -2.45
C ILE A 316 31.73 -30.38 -1.43
N GLY A 317 31.02 -31.15 -0.60
CA GLY A 317 31.60 -32.09 0.33
C GLY A 317 32.43 -33.18 -0.37
N ASP A 318 31.85 -33.78 -1.42
CA ASP A 318 32.53 -34.79 -2.23
C ASP A 318 33.80 -34.22 -2.89
N LEU A 319 33.74 -32.99 -3.43
CA LEU A 319 34.88 -32.30 -4.00
C LEU A 319 35.95 -31.98 -2.95
N CYS A 320 35.59 -31.47 -1.79
CA CYS A 320 36.52 -31.23 -0.68
C CYS A 320 37.19 -32.52 -0.19
N HIS A 321 36.43 -33.64 -0.15
CA HIS A 321 36.99 -34.92 0.20
C HIS A 321 38.00 -35.40 -0.83
N GLN A 322 37.70 -35.29 -2.13
CA GLN A 322 38.64 -35.66 -3.24
C GLN A 322 39.91 -34.83 -3.23
N LEU A 323 39.82 -33.53 -2.91
CA LEU A 323 40.94 -32.60 -2.81
C LEU A 323 41.71 -32.68 -1.49
N SER A 324 41.24 -33.49 -0.53
CA SER A 324 41.87 -33.63 0.77
C SER A 324 43.22 -34.35 0.65
N PRO A 325 44.30 -33.80 1.24
CA PRO A 325 45.62 -34.42 1.24
C PRO A 325 45.65 -35.82 1.88
N TRP A 326 44.66 -36.13 2.70
CA TRP A 326 44.52 -37.43 3.36
C TRP A 326 43.95 -38.50 2.42
N HIS A 327 43.11 -38.11 1.44
CA HIS A 327 42.53 -39.04 0.49
C HIS A 327 43.56 -39.52 -0.55
N THR A 328 44.46 -38.65 -0.98
CA THR A 328 45.54 -39.01 -1.88
C THR A 328 46.52 -40.00 -1.26
N LYS A 329 46.78 -39.92 0.07
CA LYS A 329 47.65 -40.84 0.77
C LYS A 329 47.05 -42.24 1.00
N GLU A 330 45.75 -42.40 1.01
CA GLU A 330 45.10 -43.71 1.08
C GLU A 330 45.17 -44.47 -0.23
N HIS A 331 45.08 -43.76 -1.37
CA HIS A 331 45.25 -44.37 -2.70
C HIS A 331 46.66 -44.85 -2.99
N GLU A 332 47.67 -44.11 -2.49
CA GLU A 332 49.09 -44.50 -2.65
C GLU A 332 49.49 -45.65 -1.72
N ARG A 333 48.73 -45.95 -0.67
CA ARG A 333 48.99 -47.09 0.22
C ARG A 333 48.36 -48.40 -0.21
N ASN A 334 47.37 -48.34 -1.13
CA ASN A 334 46.65 -49.50 -1.64
C ASN A 334 47.06 -49.91 -3.08
N ASN A 335 48.05 -49.25 -3.65
CA ASN A 335 48.76 -49.63 -4.89
C ASN A 335 50.20 -49.97 -4.55
#